data_1b816fed1f542e65520063990fd67ade
#
_entry.id   1b816fed1f542e65520063990fd67ade
#
_cell.length_a   1.000
_cell.length_b   1.000
_cell.length_c   1.000
_cell.angle_alpha   90.00
_cell.angle_beta   90.00
_cell.angle_gamma   90.00
#
_symmetry.space_group_name_H-M   'P 1'
#
loop_
_entity.id
_entity.type
_entity.pdbx_description
1 polymer ?
#
loop_
_entity_poly.entity_id
_entity_poly.type
_entity_poly.pdbx_seq_one_letter_code
_entity_poly.pdbx_strand_id
1 'polypeptide(L)'
;MSKRLFGVVLSLAGTICFSGSVVMAQHRHIDRGERRDLRADRRDIRSDTRDIRSDRRDLRADYRDRHQDVLEFRDDRREGASRAELRGDRRDIRSDTRDIRHDNRDLRLDRRDRRVDVRDFYRDRHRARHD
;
A
#
# COMPACT_ATOMS: atom_id res chain seq x y z
N MET A 1 -83.45 -4.16 -50.93
CA MET A 1 -82.46 -3.36 -51.73
C MET A 1 -81.24 -3.17 -50.91
N SER A 2 -80.17 -3.90 -51.25
CA SER A 2 -78.95 -4.05 -50.46
C SER A 2 -77.94 -3.07 -50.94
N LYS A 3 -77.36 -2.29 -50.03
CA LYS A 3 -76.12 -1.51 -50.30
C LYS A 3 -75.01 -2.04 -49.43
N ARG A 4 -74.02 -2.70 -50.04
CA ARG A 4 -72.80 -3.19 -49.45
C ARG A 4 -71.82 -2.03 -49.39
N LEU A 5 -71.38 -1.69 -48.19
CA LEU A 5 -70.26 -0.77 -47.99
C LEU A 5 -68.96 -1.61 -47.77
N PHE A 6 -68.02 -1.40 -48.65
CA PHE A 6 -66.71 -1.95 -48.58
C PHE A 6 -65.88 -1.13 -47.60
N GLY A 7 -65.43 -1.74 -46.48
CA GLY A 7 -64.51 -1.16 -45.57
C GLY A 7 -63.05 -1.49 -45.99
N VAL A 8 -62.30 -0.46 -46.34
CA VAL A 8 -60.83 -0.57 -46.60
C VAL A 8 -60.11 -0.62 -45.28
N VAL A 9 -59.47 -1.74 -44.97
CA VAL A 9 -58.61 -1.87 -43.84
C VAL A 9 -57.18 -1.44 -44.25
N LEU A 10 -56.73 -0.28 -43.76
CA LEU A 10 -55.40 0.23 -43.96
C LEU A 10 -54.51 -0.39 -42.94
N SER A 11 -53.70 -1.41 -43.30
CA SER A 11 -52.66 -1.98 -42.45
C SER A 11 -51.41 -1.07 -42.41
N LEU A 12 -51.24 -0.36 -41.32
CA LEU A 12 -49.97 0.34 -41.05
C LEU A 12 -48.97 -0.66 -40.47
N ALA A 13 -48.05 -1.14 -41.30
CA ALA A 13 -46.90 -1.90 -40.86
C ALA A 13 -45.87 -0.92 -40.25
N GLY A 14 -45.90 -0.78 -38.94
CA GLY A 14 -44.89 -0.02 -38.20
C GLY A 14 -43.57 -0.79 -38.16
N THR A 15 -42.61 -0.40 -38.99
CA THR A 15 -41.23 -0.90 -38.93
C THR A 15 -40.53 -0.29 -37.72
N ILE A 16 -40.43 -1.03 -36.62
CA ILE A 16 -39.63 -0.64 -35.45
C ILE A 16 -38.19 -0.93 -35.81
N CYS A 17 -37.47 0.09 -36.26
CA CYS A 17 -35.99 0.05 -36.35
C CYS A 17 -35.41 0.07 -34.95
N PHE A 18 -35.07 -1.10 -34.44
CA PHE A 18 -34.27 -1.24 -33.24
C PHE A 18 -32.81 -0.83 -33.58
N SER A 19 -32.53 0.47 -33.45
CA SER A 19 -31.19 0.96 -33.51
C SER A 19 -30.47 0.53 -32.24
N GLY A 20 -30.07 -0.73 -32.19
CA GLY A 20 -29.17 -1.26 -31.16
C GLY A 20 -27.83 -0.55 -31.27
N SER A 21 -27.65 0.51 -30.50
CA SER A 21 -26.32 1.09 -30.30
C SER A 21 -25.50 0.05 -29.60
N VAL A 22 -24.72 -0.72 -30.37
CA VAL A 22 -23.66 -1.57 -29.84
C VAL A 22 -22.62 -0.62 -29.29
N VAL A 23 -22.72 -0.30 -28.01
CA VAL A 23 -21.62 0.34 -27.27
C VAL A 23 -20.51 -0.68 -27.23
N MET A 24 -19.66 -0.64 -28.24
CA MET A 24 -18.38 -1.30 -28.24
C MET A 24 -17.62 -0.69 -27.05
N ALA A 25 -17.58 -1.42 -25.92
CA ALA A 25 -16.63 -1.13 -24.85
C ALA A 25 -15.25 -1.21 -25.46
N GLN A 26 -14.72 -0.05 -25.85
CA GLN A 26 -13.35 0.07 -26.34
C GLN A 26 -12.47 -0.29 -25.14
N HIS A 27 -12.03 -1.52 -25.09
CA HIS A 27 -11.00 -1.96 -24.15
C HIS A 27 -9.72 -1.20 -24.51
N ARG A 28 -9.55 -0.05 -23.87
CA ARG A 28 -8.35 0.75 -24.06
C ARG A 28 -7.14 -0.12 -23.71
N HIS A 29 -6.30 -0.31 -24.68
CA HIS A 29 -5.11 -1.11 -24.51
C HIS A 29 -4.14 -0.28 -23.67
N ILE A 30 -3.89 -0.71 -22.43
CA ILE A 30 -2.91 -0.08 -21.53
C ILE A 30 -1.64 0.27 -22.31
N ASP A 31 -1.29 1.54 -22.35
CA ASP A 31 -0.15 2.03 -23.10
C ASP A 31 1.18 1.45 -22.58
N ARG A 32 2.21 1.46 -23.44
CA ARG A 32 3.54 0.97 -23.06
C ARG A 32 4.17 1.78 -21.92
N GLY A 33 3.88 3.10 -21.86
CA GLY A 33 4.26 3.98 -20.76
C GLY A 33 3.63 3.52 -19.45
N GLU A 34 2.32 3.48 -19.39
CA GLU A 34 1.54 3.06 -18.22
C GLU A 34 1.96 1.69 -17.69
N ARG A 35 2.24 0.74 -18.60
CA ARG A 35 2.77 -0.59 -18.19
C ARG A 35 4.15 -0.51 -17.55
N ARG A 36 4.98 0.44 -18.00
CA ARG A 36 6.32 0.63 -17.46
C ARG A 36 6.23 1.23 -16.06
N ASP A 37 5.36 2.22 -15.89
CA ASP A 37 5.12 2.91 -14.62
C ASP A 37 4.54 1.94 -13.58
N LEU A 38 3.49 1.22 -13.92
CA LEU A 38 2.93 0.18 -13.03
C LEU A 38 3.93 -0.94 -12.66
N ARG A 39 4.93 -1.19 -13.51
CA ARG A 39 6.02 -2.13 -13.15
C ARG A 39 7.04 -1.50 -12.22
N ALA A 40 7.28 -0.20 -12.34
CA ALA A 40 8.14 0.55 -11.44
C ALA A 40 7.52 0.58 -10.05
N ASP A 41 6.31 1.09 -9.92
CA ASP A 41 5.56 1.15 -8.65
C ASP A 41 5.52 -0.19 -7.93
N ARG A 42 5.28 -1.27 -8.69
CA ARG A 42 5.28 -2.61 -8.11
C ARG A 42 6.65 -3.06 -7.61
N ARG A 43 7.74 -2.58 -8.22
CA ARG A 43 9.10 -2.86 -7.73
C ARG A 43 9.37 -2.10 -6.46
N ASP A 44 8.97 -0.83 -6.42
CA ASP A 44 9.18 0.06 -5.30
C ASP A 44 8.41 -0.43 -4.07
N ILE A 45 7.12 -0.74 -4.20
CA ILE A 45 6.32 -1.38 -3.13
C ILE A 45 6.95 -2.69 -2.61
N ARG A 46 7.62 -3.47 -3.48
CA ARG A 46 8.32 -4.68 -3.05
C ARG A 46 9.62 -4.39 -2.32
N SER A 47 10.33 -3.31 -2.71
CA SER A 47 11.52 -2.83 -2.02
C SER A 47 11.13 -2.40 -0.62
N ASP A 48 10.22 -1.44 -0.49
CA ASP A 48 9.72 -0.93 0.80
C ASP A 48 9.27 -2.05 1.72
N THR A 49 8.61 -3.06 1.14
CA THR A 49 8.19 -4.23 1.93
C THR A 49 9.36 -5.02 2.49
N ARG A 50 10.48 -5.10 1.75
CA ARG A 50 11.70 -5.79 2.23
C ARG A 50 12.40 -4.96 3.28
N ASP A 51 12.50 -3.66 3.05
CA ASP A 51 13.16 -2.71 3.93
C ASP A 51 12.43 -2.65 5.27
N ILE A 52 11.12 -2.46 5.29
CA ILE A 52 10.27 -2.56 6.49
C ILE A 52 10.44 -3.89 7.25
N ARG A 53 10.70 -4.99 6.54
CA ARG A 53 10.95 -6.29 7.21
C ARG A 53 12.35 -6.38 7.81
N SER A 54 13.34 -5.73 7.17
CA SER A 54 14.69 -5.61 7.71
C SER A 54 14.66 -4.78 8.98
N ASP A 55 14.17 -3.55 8.90
CA ASP A 55 14.08 -2.61 10.02
C ASP A 55 13.37 -3.22 11.23
N ARG A 56 12.34 -4.02 10.99
CA ARG A 56 11.66 -4.77 12.08
C ARG A 56 12.52 -5.84 12.71
N ARG A 57 13.48 -6.42 11.98
CA ARG A 57 14.41 -7.41 12.55
C ARG A 57 15.49 -6.71 13.34
N ASP A 58 16.00 -5.63 12.77
CA ASP A 58 17.04 -4.82 13.36
C ASP A 58 16.54 -4.20 14.67
N LEU A 59 15.37 -3.58 14.64
CA LEU A 59 14.71 -3.06 15.85
C LEU A 59 14.48 -4.12 16.94
N ARG A 60 14.23 -5.37 16.56
CA ARG A 60 14.13 -6.46 17.55
C ARG A 60 15.49 -6.87 18.12
N ALA A 61 16.58 -6.73 17.36
CA ALA A 61 17.92 -6.92 17.85
C ALA A 61 18.25 -5.82 18.86
N ASP A 62 18.04 -4.56 18.50
CA ASP A 62 18.28 -3.40 19.37
C ASP A 62 17.54 -3.50 20.71
N TYR A 63 16.29 -3.98 20.68
CA TYR A 63 15.55 -4.22 21.93
C TYR A 63 16.18 -5.30 22.81
N ARG A 64 16.78 -6.36 22.20
CA ARG A 64 17.46 -7.42 22.96
C ARG A 64 18.77 -6.94 23.52
N ASP A 65 19.53 -6.21 22.71
CA ASP A 65 20.84 -5.69 23.07
C ASP A 65 20.68 -4.69 24.23
N ARG A 66 19.79 -3.72 24.09
CA ARG A 66 19.46 -2.81 25.20
C ARG A 66 18.96 -3.55 26.46
N HIS A 67 18.26 -4.66 26.30
CA HIS A 67 17.82 -5.45 27.45
C HIS A 67 19.00 -6.10 28.15
N GLN A 68 19.95 -6.60 27.38
CA GLN A 68 21.21 -7.15 27.87
C GLN A 68 22.00 -6.09 28.66
N ASP A 69 22.18 -4.91 28.08
CA ASP A 69 22.88 -3.79 28.74
C ASP A 69 22.25 -3.43 30.07
N VAL A 70 20.91 -3.49 30.16
CA VAL A 70 20.21 -3.26 31.43
C VAL A 70 20.49 -4.36 32.46
N LEU A 71 20.67 -5.60 32.03
CA LEU A 71 21.04 -6.70 32.93
C LEU A 71 22.48 -6.55 33.42
N GLU A 72 23.40 -6.31 32.51
CA GLU A 72 24.83 -6.06 32.80
C GLU A 72 25.00 -4.89 33.77
N PHE A 73 24.34 -3.75 33.50
CA PHE A 73 24.32 -2.63 34.44
C PHE A 73 23.86 -3.00 35.86
N ARG A 74 22.88 -3.90 35.98
CA ARG A 74 22.36 -4.34 37.27
C ARG A 74 23.37 -5.21 38.02
N ASP A 75 24.09 -6.05 37.28
CA ASP A 75 25.08 -6.96 37.83
C ASP A 75 26.34 -6.19 38.23
N ASP A 76 26.84 -5.29 37.38
CA ASP A 76 27.95 -4.38 37.69
C ASP A 76 27.67 -3.54 38.95
N ARG A 77 26.42 -3.10 39.10
CA ARG A 77 26.03 -2.38 40.32
C ARG A 77 26.03 -3.27 41.56
N ARG A 78 25.72 -4.57 41.44
CA ARG A 78 25.74 -5.52 42.56
C ARG A 78 27.16 -5.91 42.94
N GLU A 79 28.01 -6.02 41.92
CA GLU A 79 29.43 -6.36 42.07
C GLU A 79 30.28 -5.19 42.58
N GLY A 80 29.69 -4.00 42.64
CA GLY A 80 30.36 -2.82 43.17
C GLY A 80 31.21 -2.06 42.16
N ALA A 81 30.84 -2.13 40.88
CA ALA A 81 31.48 -1.39 39.81
C ALA A 81 31.58 0.11 40.11
N SER A 82 32.60 0.75 39.57
CA SER A 82 32.88 2.14 39.83
C SER A 82 31.72 3.08 39.37
N ARG A 83 31.62 4.23 40.05
CA ARG A 83 30.64 5.25 39.64
C ARG A 83 30.88 5.78 38.22
N ALA A 84 32.06 5.65 37.68
CA ALA A 84 32.39 6.08 36.33
C ALA A 84 31.85 5.08 35.30
N GLU A 85 32.04 3.80 35.52
CA GLU A 85 31.46 2.70 34.72
C GLU A 85 29.97 2.78 34.69
N LEU A 86 29.29 2.75 35.85
CA LEU A 86 27.85 2.85 35.95
C LEU A 86 27.25 4.14 35.34
N ARG A 87 28.04 5.21 35.21
CA ARG A 87 27.63 6.40 34.46
C ARG A 87 27.77 6.22 32.94
N GLY A 88 28.75 5.44 32.51
CA GLY A 88 28.92 5.00 31.13
C GLY A 88 27.68 4.21 30.68
N ASP A 89 27.44 3.08 31.31
CA ASP A 89 26.34 2.18 30.98
C ASP A 89 25.00 2.88 30.92
N ARG A 90 24.72 3.77 31.87
CA ARG A 90 23.51 4.59 31.85
C ARG A 90 23.42 5.52 30.66
N ARG A 91 24.55 6.03 30.15
CA ARG A 91 24.53 6.87 28.95
C ARG A 91 24.24 6.03 27.73
N ASP A 92 24.82 4.84 27.65
CA ASP A 92 24.68 3.93 26.53
C ASP A 92 23.24 3.41 26.45
N ILE A 93 22.68 2.89 27.54
CA ILE A 93 21.26 2.49 27.64
C ILE A 93 20.28 3.63 27.28
N ARG A 94 20.65 4.90 27.60
CA ARG A 94 19.83 6.04 27.20
C ARG A 94 19.95 6.38 25.72
N SER A 95 21.13 6.17 25.14
CA SER A 95 21.34 6.32 23.71
C SER A 95 20.49 5.31 22.96
N ASP A 96 20.66 4.03 23.24
CA ASP A 96 19.91 2.94 22.62
C ASP A 96 18.40 3.14 22.72
N THR A 97 17.96 3.61 23.91
CA THR A 97 16.54 3.92 24.10
C THR A 97 16.05 5.06 23.20
N ARG A 98 16.91 6.04 22.86
CA ARG A 98 16.57 7.11 21.92
C ARG A 98 16.56 6.60 20.48
N ASP A 99 17.54 5.81 20.14
CA ASP A 99 17.70 5.25 18.80
C ASP A 99 16.51 4.30 18.48
N ILE A 100 16.20 3.38 19.37
CA ILE A 100 15.00 2.53 19.28
C ILE A 100 13.70 3.33 19.11
N ARG A 101 13.59 4.50 19.77
CA ARG A 101 12.41 5.36 19.60
C ARG A 101 12.36 6.06 18.25
N HIS A 102 13.53 6.42 17.73
CA HIS A 102 13.68 6.98 16.39
C HIS A 102 13.25 5.94 15.35
N ASP A 103 13.85 4.78 15.37
CA ASP A 103 13.60 3.69 14.44
C ASP A 103 12.15 3.22 14.45
N ASN A 104 11.52 3.21 15.64
CA ASN A 104 10.08 2.96 15.75
C ASN A 104 9.21 4.03 15.07
N ARG A 105 9.66 5.29 15.05
CA ARG A 105 8.93 6.36 14.34
C ARG A 105 9.09 6.20 12.85
N ASP A 106 10.30 5.97 12.39
CA ASP A 106 10.62 5.80 10.98
C ASP A 106 9.89 4.60 10.40
N LEU A 107 9.94 3.47 11.08
CA LEU A 107 9.18 2.28 10.69
C LEU A 107 7.65 2.51 10.60
N ARG A 108 7.10 3.47 11.38
CA ARG A 108 5.68 3.84 11.25
C ARG A 108 5.43 4.69 10.03
N LEU A 109 6.35 5.60 9.68
CA LEU A 109 6.28 6.44 8.49
C LEU A 109 6.36 5.56 7.25
N ASP A 110 7.37 4.70 7.15
CA ASP A 110 7.56 3.78 6.02
C ASP A 110 6.35 2.90 5.77
N ARG A 111 5.72 2.41 6.84
CA ARG A 111 4.46 1.65 6.71
C ARG A 111 3.28 2.49 6.24
N ARG A 112 3.27 3.77 6.59
CA ARG A 112 2.24 4.70 6.12
C ARG A 112 2.44 4.99 4.64
N ASP A 113 3.66 5.30 4.25
CA ASP A 113 4.02 5.68 2.89
C ASP A 113 3.79 4.50 1.95
N ARG A 114 4.30 3.32 2.29
CA ARG A 114 3.99 2.10 1.55
C ARG A 114 2.47 1.84 1.39
N ARG A 115 1.64 2.20 2.37
CA ARG A 115 0.17 2.06 2.23
C ARG A 115 -0.41 3.05 1.24
N VAL A 116 0.17 4.23 1.14
CA VAL A 116 -0.21 5.23 0.12
C VAL A 116 0.18 4.71 -1.25
N ASP A 117 1.41 4.26 -1.43
CA ASP A 117 1.92 3.72 -2.70
C ASP A 117 1.08 2.54 -3.21
N VAL A 118 0.73 1.62 -2.32
CA VAL A 118 -0.16 0.50 -2.66
C VAL A 118 -1.53 0.98 -3.11
N ARG A 119 -2.10 2.00 -2.45
CA ARG A 119 -3.39 2.59 -2.84
C ARG A 119 -3.32 3.25 -4.21
N ASP A 120 -2.27 4.03 -4.42
CA ASP A 120 -2.06 4.76 -5.66
C ASP A 120 -1.81 3.80 -6.83
N PHE A 121 -1.00 2.78 -6.64
CA PHE A 121 -0.83 1.70 -7.61
C PHE A 121 -2.17 1.05 -8.04
N TYR A 122 -3.05 0.75 -7.10
CA TYR A 122 -4.34 0.15 -7.45
C TYR A 122 -5.25 1.13 -8.17
N ARG A 123 -5.23 2.42 -7.81
CA ARG A 123 -5.98 3.49 -8.48
C ARG A 123 -5.50 3.66 -9.92
N ASP A 124 -4.20 3.73 -10.14
CA ASP A 124 -3.64 3.94 -11.47
C ASP A 124 -3.82 2.70 -12.35
N ARG A 125 -3.69 1.52 -11.79
CA ARG A 125 -4.04 0.27 -12.46
C ARG A 125 -5.52 0.20 -12.86
N HIS A 126 -6.40 0.76 -12.05
CA HIS A 126 -7.83 0.81 -12.37
C HIS A 126 -8.09 1.78 -13.51
N ARG A 127 -7.52 2.99 -13.46
CA ARG A 127 -7.60 3.98 -14.54
C ARG A 127 -7.09 3.40 -15.86
N ALA A 128 -5.89 2.86 -15.86
CA ALA A 128 -5.29 2.26 -17.05
C ALA A 128 -6.13 1.13 -17.69
N ARG A 129 -7.16 0.64 -17.04
CA ARG A 129 -8.06 -0.39 -17.59
C ARG A 129 -9.41 0.14 -18.08
N HIS A 130 -9.83 1.29 -17.56
CA HIS A 130 -11.19 1.78 -17.73
C HIS A 130 -11.27 3.13 -18.46
N ASP A 131 -10.15 3.89 -18.53
CA ASP A 131 -10.03 5.10 -19.33
C ASP A 131 -9.48 4.78 -20.73
#